data_4b42d0cb4ce04f81a6be4301f0c95518
#
_entry.id   4b42d0cb4ce04f81a6be4301f0c95518
#
_cell.length_a   1.000
_cell.length_b   1.000
_cell.length_c   1.000
_cell.angle_alpha   90.00
_cell.angle_beta   90.00
_cell.angle_gamma   90.00
#
_symmetry.space_group_name_H-M   'P 1'
#
loop_
_entity.id
_entity.type
_entity.pdbx_description
1 polymer ?
#
loop_
_entity_poly.entity_id
_entity_poly.type
_entity_poly.pdbx_seq_one_letter_code
_entity_poly.pdbx_strand_id
1 'polypeptide(L)'
;MTLIPRSLTFVAFGVALLCGTAQAADAQLRERLSFDADWRFAKGDPAGSAAPDAAGGGNVMAAQPGFDDAAWRKLDLPHDWGIEGPFDQAYPGETGKLPWWGVGWYRKHFTLPAADAGRKLYLDIDGAMSHAAVWINGRYVGGWPYGYASWRVDLTPYAKPGADNVVAIRLDNPPESSRWYPGGGIYRNVWLVKTAPVHVAQYGTYVTTPQVSAASATVSVQTTVASAAQAAQVQVATDIYLLDAHGRRGAAPVASRPASTVAKAAAGKEIQLTQTLTVPQPRLWSIASPQRYVAVTTVTDNGRVTDVVETPFGIRTAVFDAARGFLLNGRRVPLQGVCLHHDLGALGTAVNVRALERQLELLREMGTNAIRTSHNPPAPELLDLADRMGFVVLDEAFDMWHEAKTPNDYHLSFDAWHEKDLRAQIRRDRNHPSVIAWSIGNEIPEQGRPEAGGAPGGDRPRRGPHAPGHVRIQPRRFRLQRLPERRRRVRLQLQAGRVRQVPCVRAAHPAVRQRNVVDGEFARRVLLPDQRR
;
A
#
# COMPACT_ATOMS: atom_id res chain seq x y z
N MET A 1 -13.61 -9.16 -94.32
CA MET A 1 -14.92 -8.87 -93.75
C MET A 1 -14.73 -8.71 -92.22
N THR A 2 -14.55 -7.49 -91.81
CA THR A 2 -14.14 -7.15 -90.44
C THR A 2 -15.25 -6.34 -89.80
N LEU A 3 -15.85 -6.86 -88.73
CA LEU A 3 -16.87 -6.17 -87.91
C LEU A 3 -16.19 -5.48 -86.74
N ILE A 4 -16.42 -4.18 -86.61
CA ILE A 4 -16.03 -3.32 -85.46
C ILE A 4 -17.19 -3.25 -84.51
N PRO A 5 -17.05 -3.50 -83.17
CA PRO A 5 -18.06 -3.17 -82.22
C PRO A 5 -17.86 -1.78 -81.57
N ARG A 6 -18.91 -1.01 -81.48
CA ARG A 6 -19.01 0.29 -80.85
C ARG A 6 -18.96 0.16 -79.34
N SER A 7 -18.09 0.91 -78.71
CA SER A 7 -17.99 1.07 -77.27
C SER A 7 -19.00 2.11 -76.79
N LEU A 8 -19.87 1.74 -75.84
CA LEU A 8 -20.68 2.66 -75.05
C LEU A 8 -19.94 3.01 -73.76
N THR A 9 -19.66 4.30 -73.61
CA THR A 9 -19.06 4.84 -72.38
C THR A 9 -20.16 5.21 -71.41
N PHE A 10 -20.29 4.49 -70.28
CA PHE A 10 -21.08 4.89 -69.14
C PHE A 10 -20.28 5.77 -68.22
N VAL A 11 -20.71 7.01 -68.03
CA VAL A 11 -20.21 7.91 -66.99
C VAL A 11 -21.00 7.62 -65.72
N ALA A 12 -20.35 6.99 -64.75
CA ALA A 12 -20.93 6.81 -63.40
C ALA A 12 -20.50 7.98 -62.53
N PHE A 13 -21.46 8.81 -62.10
CA PHE A 13 -21.28 9.81 -61.05
C PHE A 13 -21.24 9.09 -59.71
N GLY A 14 -20.04 8.91 -59.14
CA GLY A 14 -19.84 8.42 -57.79
C GLY A 14 -20.03 9.55 -56.77
N VAL A 15 -21.12 9.55 -56.04
CA VAL A 15 -21.29 10.33 -54.84
C VAL A 15 -20.48 9.66 -53.71
N ALA A 16 -19.29 10.20 -53.41
CA ALA A 16 -18.50 9.78 -52.25
C ALA A 16 -19.19 10.32 -50.97
N LEU A 17 -19.97 9.47 -50.28
CA LEU A 17 -20.31 9.70 -48.89
C LEU A 17 -19.04 9.64 -48.04
N LEU A 18 -18.56 10.79 -47.60
CA LEU A 18 -17.60 10.91 -46.55
C LEU A 18 -18.30 10.54 -45.20
N CYS A 19 -18.42 9.25 -44.91
CA CYS A 19 -18.60 8.77 -43.54
C CYS A 19 -17.32 9.09 -42.76
N GLY A 20 -17.26 10.26 -42.15
CA GLY A 20 -16.31 10.55 -41.09
C GLY A 20 -16.62 9.60 -39.92
N THR A 21 -15.90 8.48 -39.85
CA THR A 21 -15.84 7.70 -38.62
C THR A 21 -15.14 8.60 -37.61
N ALA A 22 -15.94 9.24 -36.76
CA ALA A 22 -15.43 9.78 -35.51
C ALA A 22 -14.84 8.58 -34.74
N GLN A 23 -13.53 8.42 -34.85
CA GLN A 23 -12.77 7.48 -34.04
C GLN A 23 -13.01 7.91 -32.60
N ALA A 24 -13.90 7.20 -31.90
CA ALA A 24 -14.07 7.38 -30.47
C ALA A 24 -12.68 7.21 -29.86
N ALA A 25 -12.14 8.31 -29.33
CA ALA A 25 -10.85 8.28 -28.66
C ALA A 25 -10.93 7.13 -27.63
N ASP A 26 -10.09 6.11 -27.81
CA ASP A 26 -10.00 4.98 -26.90
C ASP A 26 -9.91 5.51 -25.48
N ALA A 27 -10.84 5.09 -24.62
CA ALA A 27 -10.80 5.49 -23.22
C ALA A 27 -9.49 5.00 -22.65
N GLN A 28 -8.58 5.93 -22.37
CA GLN A 28 -7.31 5.60 -21.75
C GLN A 28 -7.60 5.12 -20.33
N LEU A 29 -7.71 3.79 -20.17
CA LEU A 29 -7.92 3.13 -18.91
C LEU A 29 -6.71 3.32 -17.99
N ARG A 30 -6.86 2.91 -16.73
CA ARG A 30 -5.76 2.93 -15.76
C ARG A 30 -4.52 2.22 -16.30
N GLU A 31 -3.39 2.88 -16.16
CA GLU A 31 -2.07 2.29 -16.31
C GLU A 31 -1.34 2.36 -14.97
N ARG A 32 -0.68 1.28 -14.58
CA ARG A 32 0.27 1.23 -13.46
C ARG A 32 1.59 0.70 -14.00
N LEU A 33 2.51 1.61 -14.22
CA LEU A 33 3.78 1.35 -14.89
C LEU A 33 4.90 1.31 -13.85
N SER A 34 5.79 0.31 -13.93
CA SER A 34 7.02 0.34 -13.14
C SER A 34 7.79 1.62 -13.45
N PHE A 35 8.23 2.29 -12.41
CA PHE A 35 9.01 3.51 -12.52
C PHE A 35 10.42 3.32 -11.96
N ASP A 36 10.84 2.07 -11.77
CA ASP A 36 12.03 1.68 -11.03
C ASP A 36 13.33 1.88 -11.82
N ALA A 37 13.32 1.77 -13.16
CA ALA A 37 14.53 1.86 -13.98
C ALA A 37 15.06 3.29 -14.11
N ASP A 38 16.34 3.42 -14.45
CA ASP A 38 17.00 4.65 -14.91
C ASP A 38 16.95 5.85 -13.96
N TRP A 39 17.16 5.63 -12.67
CA TRP A 39 17.34 6.70 -11.69
C TRP A 39 18.80 7.16 -11.62
N ARG A 40 18.97 8.42 -11.23
CA ARG A 40 20.27 8.99 -10.84
C ARG A 40 20.27 9.21 -9.34
N PHE A 41 21.34 8.78 -8.69
CA PHE A 41 21.50 8.82 -7.24
C PHE A 41 22.75 9.58 -6.83
N ALA A 42 22.63 10.38 -5.78
CA ALA A 42 23.76 10.97 -5.05
C ALA A 42 23.51 10.92 -3.56
N LYS A 43 24.54 10.61 -2.78
CA LYS A 43 24.51 10.66 -1.32
C LYS A 43 24.92 12.05 -0.84
N GLY A 44 24.21 12.61 0.14
CA GLY A 44 24.38 13.96 0.64
C GLY A 44 23.59 15.02 -0.13
N ASP A 45 23.44 16.20 0.48
CA ASP A 45 22.89 17.36 -0.22
C ASP A 45 23.94 17.96 -1.14
N PRO A 46 23.60 18.25 -2.43
CA PRO A 46 24.52 18.90 -3.35
C PRO A 46 24.93 20.29 -2.87
N ALA A 47 26.13 20.70 -3.19
CA ALA A 47 26.65 22.03 -2.85
C ALA A 47 25.68 23.14 -3.31
N GLY A 48 25.38 24.09 -2.44
CA GLY A 48 24.45 25.18 -2.69
C GLY A 48 22.95 24.81 -2.60
N SER A 49 22.63 23.55 -2.30
CA SER A 49 21.25 23.11 -2.03
C SER A 49 20.99 23.15 -0.52
N ALA A 50 20.01 23.95 -0.08
CA ALA A 50 19.56 23.91 1.30
C ALA A 50 18.64 22.70 1.51
N ALA A 51 18.58 22.18 2.75
CA ALA A 51 17.54 21.25 3.14
C ALA A 51 16.17 21.93 2.94
N PRO A 52 15.16 21.20 2.42
CA PRO A 52 13.82 21.77 2.29
C PRO A 52 13.24 22.09 3.67
N ASP A 53 12.45 23.15 3.75
CA ASP A 53 11.60 23.41 4.91
C ASP A 53 10.44 22.39 4.99
N ALA A 54 9.63 22.46 6.05
CA ALA A 54 8.50 21.55 6.26
C ALA A 54 7.45 21.58 5.13
N ALA A 55 7.43 22.63 4.31
CA ALA A 55 6.57 22.77 3.13
C ALA A 55 7.28 22.39 1.82
N GLY A 56 8.51 21.86 1.88
CA GLY A 56 9.32 21.53 0.70
C GLY A 56 9.91 22.75 -0.02
N GLY A 57 9.85 23.91 0.62
CA GLY A 57 10.39 25.19 0.12
C GLY A 57 11.89 25.34 0.37
N GLY A 58 12.41 26.55 0.09
CA GLY A 58 13.83 26.87 0.20
C GLY A 58 14.56 26.74 -1.14
N ASN A 59 15.89 26.96 -1.12
CA ASN A 59 16.74 26.84 -2.31
C ASN A 59 17.11 25.36 -2.58
N VAL A 60 16.14 24.61 -3.12
CA VAL A 60 16.30 23.18 -3.41
C VAL A 60 16.76 22.98 -4.85
N MET A 61 18.03 23.29 -5.10
CA MET A 61 18.61 23.26 -6.45
C MET A 61 18.50 21.89 -7.11
N ALA A 62 18.74 20.82 -6.37
CA ALA A 62 18.65 19.44 -6.88
C ALA A 62 17.23 19.04 -7.30
N ALA A 63 16.19 19.78 -6.93
CA ALA A 63 14.84 19.57 -7.40
C ALA A 63 14.54 20.25 -8.75
N GLN A 64 15.38 21.21 -9.18
CA GLN A 64 15.13 21.99 -10.39
C GLN A 64 15.39 21.17 -11.65
N PRO A 65 14.58 21.33 -12.73
CA PRO A 65 14.78 20.60 -13.98
C PRO A 65 16.15 20.82 -14.62
N GLY A 66 16.70 22.05 -14.51
CA GLY A 66 18.00 22.42 -15.09
C GLY A 66 19.20 22.07 -14.21
N PHE A 67 19.01 21.37 -13.09
CA PHE A 67 20.14 20.90 -12.28
C PHE A 67 20.93 19.81 -13.03
N ASP A 68 22.25 19.96 -13.09
CA ASP A 68 23.13 18.99 -13.72
C ASP A 68 23.37 17.79 -12.80
N ASP A 69 22.77 16.65 -13.15
CA ASP A 69 22.92 15.38 -12.49
C ASP A 69 23.73 14.35 -13.31
N ALA A 70 24.45 14.81 -14.34
CA ALA A 70 25.20 13.92 -15.24
C ALA A 70 26.25 13.07 -14.50
N ALA A 71 26.85 13.63 -13.45
CA ALA A 71 27.85 12.95 -12.61
C ALA A 71 27.23 12.00 -11.57
N TRP A 72 25.91 12.00 -11.40
CA TRP A 72 25.26 11.13 -10.43
C TRP A 72 25.25 9.67 -10.91
N ARG A 73 25.34 8.76 -9.97
CA ARG A 73 25.33 7.33 -10.24
C ARG A 73 23.99 6.90 -10.85
N LYS A 74 24.04 6.17 -11.94
CA LYS A 74 22.86 5.53 -12.53
C LYS A 74 22.56 4.24 -11.78
N LEU A 75 21.29 4.00 -11.45
CA LEU A 75 20.84 2.78 -10.81
C LEU A 75 19.35 2.56 -11.05
N ASP A 76 18.91 1.35 -10.76
CA ASP A 76 17.51 0.97 -10.73
C ASP A 76 17.04 0.78 -9.29
N LEU A 77 15.75 0.98 -9.05
CA LEU A 77 15.09 0.65 -7.80
C LEU A 77 14.60 -0.81 -7.81
N PRO A 78 14.41 -1.42 -6.66
CA PRO A 78 14.69 -0.96 -5.29
C PRO A 78 16.18 -0.81 -4.99
N HIS A 79 16.53 0.17 -4.17
CA HIS A 79 17.92 0.49 -3.83
C HIS A 79 18.09 0.75 -2.33
N ASP A 80 19.14 0.17 -1.75
CA ASP A 80 19.55 0.36 -0.37
C ASP A 80 21.04 0.76 -0.32
N TRP A 81 21.31 2.04 -0.06
CA TRP A 81 22.70 2.52 0.02
C TRP A 81 23.46 2.02 1.25
N GLY A 82 22.73 1.60 2.30
CA GLY A 82 23.35 1.16 3.54
C GLY A 82 24.13 -0.13 3.37
N ILE A 83 23.60 -1.08 2.54
CA ILE A 83 24.28 -2.36 2.29
C ILE A 83 25.58 -2.21 1.48
N GLU A 84 25.80 -1.08 0.83
CA GLU A 84 27.00 -0.83 0.05
C GLU A 84 28.25 -0.67 0.93
N GLY A 85 28.07 -0.45 2.23
CA GLY A 85 29.13 -0.42 3.20
C GLY A 85 29.98 0.85 3.18
N PRO A 86 31.19 0.78 3.68
CA PRO A 86 31.83 -0.39 4.30
C PRO A 86 31.24 -0.74 5.68
N PHE A 87 31.44 -1.98 6.13
CA PHE A 87 31.23 -2.34 7.54
C PHE A 87 32.25 -1.62 8.42
N ASP A 88 31.78 -1.09 9.56
CA ASP A 88 32.65 -0.46 10.53
C ASP A 88 32.33 -0.97 11.95
N GLN A 89 33.36 -1.36 12.70
CA GLN A 89 33.21 -1.86 14.07
C GLN A 89 32.70 -0.78 15.04
N ALA A 90 32.90 0.49 14.73
CA ALA A 90 32.40 1.61 15.52
C ALA A 90 30.87 1.78 15.41
N TYR A 91 30.25 1.25 14.36
CA TYR A 91 28.79 1.36 14.17
C TYR A 91 28.01 0.39 15.06
N PRO A 92 26.74 0.70 15.40
CA PRO A 92 25.90 -0.15 16.25
C PRO A 92 25.70 -1.55 15.68
N GLY A 93 25.84 -2.57 16.54
CA GLY A 93 25.70 -3.97 16.16
C GLY A 93 24.28 -4.35 15.79
N GLU A 94 23.30 -3.76 16.47
CA GLU A 94 21.87 -4.01 16.25
C GLU A 94 21.45 -3.63 14.84
N THR A 95 22.10 -2.64 14.25
CA THR A 95 21.81 -2.14 12.89
C THR A 95 22.80 -2.65 11.84
N GLY A 96 23.49 -3.77 12.13
CA GLY A 96 24.31 -4.49 11.15
C GLY A 96 25.68 -3.91 10.88
N LYS A 97 26.15 -2.91 11.66
CA LYS A 97 27.45 -2.22 11.49
C LYS A 97 27.64 -1.61 10.09
N LEU A 98 26.58 -1.09 9.51
CA LEU A 98 26.52 -0.50 8.18
C LEU A 98 26.12 0.98 8.24
N PRO A 99 26.60 1.84 7.31
CA PRO A 99 26.33 3.28 7.27
C PRO A 99 25.01 3.60 6.57
N TRP A 100 23.89 3.15 7.10
CA TRP A 100 22.56 3.28 6.48
C TRP A 100 21.93 4.68 6.60
N TRP A 101 22.41 5.52 7.50
CA TRP A 101 21.89 6.88 7.73
C TRP A 101 22.43 7.91 6.74
N GLY A 102 21.84 9.09 6.76
CA GLY A 102 22.23 10.25 5.97
C GLY A 102 21.20 10.65 4.92
N VAL A 103 21.58 11.64 4.12
CA VAL A 103 20.76 12.16 3.04
C VAL A 103 21.05 11.42 1.75
N GLY A 104 20.00 11.12 0.97
CA GLY A 104 20.12 10.60 -0.39
C GLY A 104 19.17 11.29 -1.33
N TRP A 105 19.65 11.61 -2.52
CA TRP A 105 18.88 12.19 -3.60
C TRP A 105 18.71 11.22 -4.74
N TYR A 106 17.49 11.15 -5.25
CA TYR A 106 17.13 10.39 -6.44
C TYR A 106 16.50 11.32 -7.46
N ARG A 107 16.93 11.25 -8.72
CA ARG A 107 16.37 12.01 -9.83
C ARG A 107 16.06 11.08 -11.00
N LYS A 108 14.92 11.33 -11.65
CA LYS A 108 14.55 10.58 -12.86
C LYS A 108 14.00 11.55 -13.91
N HIS A 109 14.61 11.47 -15.09
CA HIS A 109 14.13 12.14 -16.29
C HIS A 109 13.21 11.19 -17.06
N PHE A 110 12.07 11.68 -17.50
CA PHE A 110 11.11 10.87 -18.25
C PHE A 110 10.21 11.73 -19.12
N THR A 111 9.75 11.18 -20.23
CA THR A 111 8.84 11.83 -21.16
C THR A 111 7.42 11.31 -20.95
N LEU A 112 6.45 12.20 -20.84
CA LEU A 112 5.04 11.85 -20.85
C LEU A 112 4.48 11.99 -22.27
N PRO A 113 3.74 10.99 -22.79
CA PRO A 113 3.01 11.13 -24.05
C PRO A 113 2.05 12.32 -24.02
N ALA A 114 1.88 13.01 -25.16
CA ALA A 114 0.89 14.10 -25.28
C ALA A 114 -0.55 13.59 -25.03
N ALA A 115 -0.81 12.33 -25.30
CA ALA A 115 -2.08 11.65 -25.04
C ALA A 115 -2.44 11.56 -23.54
N ASP A 116 -1.48 11.77 -22.64
CA ASP A 116 -1.75 11.83 -21.18
C ASP A 116 -2.36 13.16 -20.73
N ALA A 117 -2.54 14.13 -21.64
CA ALA A 117 -3.22 15.38 -21.34
C ALA A 117 -4.65 15.12 -20.84
N GLY A 118 -5.01 15.75 -19.70
CA GLY A 118 -6.31 15.56 -19.05
C GLY A 118 -6.43 14.32 -18.17
N ARG A 119 -5.43 13.46 -18.11
CA ARG A 119 -5.36 12.33 -17.16
C ARG A 119 -4.91 12.83 -15.78
N LYS A 120 -5.21 12.03 -14.76
CA LYS A 120 -4.59 12.14 -13.44
C LYS A 120 -3.29 11.33 -13.44
N LEU A 121 -2.24 11.94 -12.94
CA LEU A 121 -0.89 11.38 -12.90
C LEU A 121 -0.43 11.30 -11.45
N TYR A 122 -0.08 10.12 -10.98
CA TYR A 122 0.33 9.88 -9.61
C TYR A 122 1.66 9.13 -9.56
N LEU A 123 2.43 9.38 -8.53
CA LEU A 123 3.57 8.56 -8.16
C LEU A 123 3.21 7.80 -6.89
N ASP A 124 3.17 6.46 -6.98
CA ASP A 124 3.02 5.56 -5.82
C ASP A 124 4.41 5.09 -5.40
N ILE A 125 4.73 5.22 -4.11
CA ILE A 125 5.99 4.81 -3.50
C ILE A 125 5.64 3.77 -2.46
N ASP A 126 6.12 2.53 -2.64
CA ASP A 126 5.79 1.42 -1.73
C ASP A 126 6.62 1.43 -0.44
N GLY A 127 7.72 2.18 -0.42
CA GLY A 127 8.54 2.43 0.77
C GLY A 127 9.84 3.15 0.45
N ALA A 128 10.19 4.15 1.27
CA ALA A 128 11.40 4.96 1.12
C ALA A 128 11.91 5.40 2.50
N MET A 129 13.14 5.01 2.85
CA MET A 129 13.73 5.16 4.18
C MET A 129 14.69 6.36 4.22
N SER A 130 14.29 7.44 4.86
CA SER A 130 13.02 7.87 5.44
C SER A 130 12.82 9.37 5.17
N HIS A 131 11.80 10.02 5.77
CA HIS A 131 11.52 11.46 5.62
C HIS A 131 11.58 11.93 4.16
N ALA A 132 10.87 11.20 3.30
CA ALA A 132 10.85 11.46 1.86
C ALA A 132 10.17 12.79 1.52
N ALA A 133 10.78 13.56 0.63
CA ALA A 133 10.23 14.75 0.01
C ALA A 133 10.32 14.63 -1.51
N VAL A 134 9.24 14.96 -2.22
CA VAL A 134 9.10 14.73 -3.67
C VAL A 134 8.78 16.03 -4.41
N TRP A 135 9.49 16.23 -5.51
CA TRP A 135 9.26 17.32 -6.46
C TRP A 135 9.02 16.78 -7.86
N ILE A 136 8.19 17.45 -8.61
CA ILE A 136 8.04 17.31 -10.06
C ILE A 136 8.34 18.65 -10.73
N ASN A 137 9.27 18.68 -11.66
CA ASN A 137 9.67 19.88 -12.41
C ASN A 137 10.00 21.08 -11.48
N GLY A 138 10.66 20.82 -10.34
CA GLY A 138 11.03 21.81 -9.34
C GLY A 138 9.90 22.23 -8.39
N ARG A 139 8.71 21.64 -8.50
CA ARG A 139 7.56 21.93 -7.64
C ARG A 139 7.37 20.82 -6.61
N TYR A 140 7.35 21.18 -5.34
CA TYR A 140 7.05 20.26 -4.25
C TYR A 140 5.62 19.71 -4.37
N VAL A 141 5.46 18.40 -4.28
CA VAL A 141 4.16 17.72 -4.40
C VAL A 141 3.79 16.89 -3.18
N GLY A 142 4.68 16.78 -2.21
CA GLY A 142 4.40 16.08 -0.97
C GLY A 142 5.58 15.28 -0.46
N GLY A 143 5.37 14.61 0.67
CA GLY A 143 6.37 13.77 1.31
C GLY A 143 5.77 12.89 2.38
N TRP A 144 6.59 11.99 2.93
CA TRP A 144 6.17 11.04 3.95
C TRP A 144 7.35 10.69 4.87
N PRO A 145 7.21 10.85 6.22
CA PRO A 145 8.32 10.60 7.14
C PRO A 145 8.53 9.12 7.45
N TYR A 146 7.44 8.33 7.51
CA TYR A 146 7.52 6.92 7.90
C TYR A 146 7.98 6.05 6.75
N GLY A 147 9.22 5.59 6.80
CA GLY A 147 9.88 4.88 5.69
C GLY A 147 9.22 3.56 5.29
N TYR A 148 8.39 2.97 6.14
CA TYR A 148 7.70 1.70 5.89
C TYR A 148 6.31 1.85 5.26
N ALA A 149 5.77 3.06 5.19
CA ALA A 149 4.46 3.32 4.60
C ALA A 149 4.51 3.23 3.08
N SER A 150 3.39 2.78 2.47
CA SER A 150 3.13 2.95 1.04
C SER A 150 2.20 4.14 0.86
N TRP A 151 2.56 5.07 -0.02
CA TRP A 151 1.88 6.35 -0.16
C TRP A 151 1.91 6.86 -1.60
N ARG A 152 1.16 7.93 -1.87
CA ARG A 152 0.96 8.52 -3.21
C ARG A 152 1.13 10.02 -3.17
N VAL A 153 1.74 10.58 -4.23
CA VAL A 153 1.69 12.02 -4.54
C VAL A 153 1.01 12.27 -5.88
N ASP A 154 0.32 13.40 -5.99
CA ASP A 154 -0.34 13.85 -7.23
C ASP A 154 0.64 14.71 -8.04
N LEU A 155 1.09 14.19 -9.18
CA LEU A 155 1.97 14.90 -10.11
C LEU A 155 1.20 15.78 -11.08
N THR A 156 -0.11 15.57 -11.22
CA THR A 156 -0.96 16.19 -12.25
C THR A 156 -0.80 17.72 -12.36
N PRO A 157 -0.72 18.49 -11.25
CA PRO A 157 -0.68 19.94 -11.35
C PRO A 157 0.56 20.52 -12.05
N TYR A 158 1.66 19.74 -12.08
CA TYR A 158 2.96 20.23 -12.53
C TYR A 158 3.62 19.33 -13.58
N ALA A 159 3.06 18.15 -13.86
CA ALA A 159 3.50 17.30 -14.95
C ALA A 159 3.17 17.91 -16.31
N LYS A 160 4.02 17.67 -17.29
CA LYS A 160 3.93 18.24 -18.66
C LYS A 160 3.72 17.13 -19.67
N PRO A 161 2.48 16.75 -20.01
CA PRO A 161 2.21 15.83 -21.11
C PRO A 161 2.77 16.35 -22.44
N GLY A 162 3.37 15.49 -23.24
CA GLY A 162 4.03 15.84 -24.49
C GLY A 162 5.44 16.42 -24.34
N ALA A 163 6.00 16.41 -23.13
CA ALA A 163 7.32 16.97 -22.87
C ALA A 163 8.10 16.15 -21.84
N ASP A 164 9.36 16.54 -21.67
CA ASP A 164 10.23 15.99 -20.64
C ASP A 164 9.88 16.50 -19.25
N ASN A 165 9.97 15.63 -18.30
CA ASN A 165 9.70 15.86 -16.90
C ASN A 165 10.84 15.34 -16.04
N VAL A 166 11.00 15.93 -14.87
CA VAL A 166 11.97 15.49 -13.86
C VAL A 166 11.26 15.30 -12.53
N VAL A 167 11.33 14.08 -12.00
CA VAL A 167 11.00 13.80 -10.60
C VAL A 167 12.30 13.82 -9.79
N ALA A 168 12.28 14.52 -8.66
CA ALA A 168 13.34 14.49 -7.67
C ALA A 168 12.77 14.04 -6.33
N ILE A 169 13.49 13.15 -5.63
CA ILE A 169 13.12 12.64 -4.30
C ILE A 169 14.34 12.80 -3.40
N ARG A 170 14.17 13.49 -2.26
CA ARG A 170 15.16 13.57 -1.19
C ARG A 170 14.69 12.70 -0.05
N LEU A 171 15.59 11.89 0.46
CA LEU A 171 15.41 11.12 1.68
C LEU A 171 16.35 11.66 2.75
N ASP A 172 15.87 11.69 3.99
CA ASP A 172 16.68 12.04 5.15
C ASP A 172 16.51 10.94 6.20
N ASN A 173 17.50 10.07 6.29
CA ASN A 173 17.47 8.93 7.18
C ASN A 173 18.35 9.21 8.41
N PRO A 174 17.78 9.64 9.56
CA PRO A 174 18.57 10.05 10.70
C PRO A 174 19.27 8.85 11.36
N PRO A 175 20.49 9.05 11.94
CA PRO A 175 21.12 8.04 12.77
C PRO A 175 20.27 7.75 14.00
N GLU A 176 20.51 6.62 14.67
CA GLU A 176 19.81 6.23 15.91
C GLU A 176 18.27 6.28 15.80
N SER A 177 17.73 5.90 14.62
CA SER A 177 16.30 5.87 14.35
C SER A 177 15.72 4.45 14.32
N SER A 178 16.53 3.41 14.53
CA SER A 178 16.10 2.02 14.46
C SER A 178 16.87 1.12 15.42
N ARG A 179 16.22 0.02 15.84
CA ARG A 179 16.79 -1.05 16.67
C ARG A 179 17.17 -2.31 15.88
N TRP A 180 17.06 -2.26 14.57
CA TRP A 180 17.47 -3.29 13.60
C TRP A 180 18.03 -2.59 12.37
N TYR A 181 18.55 -3.34 11.41
CA TYR A 181 18.98 -2.76 10.14
C TYR A 181 17.77 -2.22 9.34
N PRO A 182 17.60 -0.90 9.22
CA PRO A 182 16.44 -0.32 8.53
C PRO A 182 16.68 -0.16 7.03
N GLY A 183 17.95 -0.24 6.59
CA GLY A 183 18.36 0.19 5.26
C GLY A 183 18.32 1.70 5.06
N GLY A 184 18.62 2.14 3.85
CA GLY A 184 18.56 3.55 3.44
C GLY A 184 18.33 3.65 1.94
N GLY A 185 17.31 4.40 1.53
CA GLY A 185 16.99 4.56 0.12
C GLY A 185 15.53 4.32 -0.24
N ILE A 186 15.26 4.36 -1.55
CA ILE A 186 13.98 3.91 -2.09
C ILE A 186 14.08 2.39 -2.24
N TYR A 187 13.79 1.69 -1.15
CA TYR A 187 14.05 0.26 -1.02
C TYR A 187 12.88 -0.64 -1.43
N ARG A 188 11.76 -0.05 -1.85
CA ARG A 188 10.60 -0.72 -2.46
C ARG A 188 10.28 -0.11 -3.81
N ASN A 189 9.38 -0.74 -4.54
CA ASN A 189 9.03 -0.30 -5.90
C ASN A 189 8.38 1.08 -5.94
N VAL A 190 8.56 1.75 -7.07
CA VAL A 190 7.90 3.02 -7.42
C VAL A 190 7.10 2.83 -8.71
N TRP A 191 5.91 3.43 -8.74
CA TRP A 191 4.96 3.25 -9.84
C TRP A 191 4.47 4.60 -10.35
N LEU A 192 4.49 4.77 -11.67
CA LEU A 192 3.74 5.84 -12.33
C LEU A 192 2.32 5.33 -12.61
N VAL A 193 1.33 5.96 -11.98
CA VAL A 193 -0.08 5.60 -12.15
C VAL A 193 -0.78 6.70 -12.92
N LYS A 194 -1.43 6.31 -14.03
CA LYS A 194 -2.20 7.21 -14.88
C LYS A 194 -3.65 6.76 -14.87
N THR A 195 -4.58 7.69 -14.66
CA THR A 195 -6.02 7.38 -14.61
C THR A 195 -6.83 8.45 -15.34
N ALA A 196 -8.09 8.12 -15.67
CA ALA A 196 -9.06 9.13 -16.04
C ALA A 196 -9.40 10.03 -14.82
N PRO A 197 -10.01 11.21 -15.04
CA PRO A 197 -10.46 12.09 -13.94
C PRO A 197 -11.44 11.40 -12.96
N VAL A 198 -12.27 10.48 -13.45
CA VAL A 198 -13.17 9.65 -12.64
C VAL A 198 -12.59 8.24 -12.58
N HIS A 199 -12.17 7.81 -11.41
CA HIS A 199 -11.45 6.55 -11.24
C HIS A 199 -11.60 5.98 -9.82
N VAL A 200 -11.28 4.72 -9.63
CA VAL A 200 -11.18 4.11 -8.30
C VAL A 200 -10.02 4.76 -7.52
N ALA A 201 -10.29 5.26 -6.34
CA ALA A 201 -9.28 5.86 -5.46
C ALA A 201 -8.14 4.87 -5.13
N GLN A 202 -7.00 5.38 -4.65
CA GLN A 202 -5.91 4.51 -4.19
C GLN A 202 -6.42 3.56 -3.10
N TYR A 203 -6.19 2.25 -3.30
CA TYR A 203 -6.73 1.18 -2.42
C TYR A 203 -8.24 1.31 -2.19
N GLY A 204 -8.99 1.84 -3.18
CA GLY A 204 -10.39 2.20 -3.07
C GLY A 204 -11.35 1.01 -3.04
N THR A 205 -10.91 -0.18 -3.44
CA THR A 205 -11.72 -1.40 -3.37
C THR A 205 -11.53 -2.09 -2.03
N TYR A 206 -12.65 -2.44 -1.37
CA TYR A 206 -12.65 -3.22 -0.14
C TYR A 206 -13.60 -4.41 -0.29
N VAL A 207 -13.04 -5.62 -0.23
CA VAL A 207 -13.77 -6.87 -0.40
C VAL A 207 -13.91 -7.55 0.96
N THR A 208 -15.14 -7.94 1.32
CA THR A 208 -15.43 -8.73 2.51
C THR A 208 -16.31 -9.92 2.17
N THR A 209 -16.23 -10.96 3.00
CA THR A 209 -17.03 -12.18 2.86
C THR A 209 -17.86 -12.41 4.13
N PRO A 210 -18.96 -11.62 4.34
CA PRO A 210 -19.70 -11.62 5.60
C PRO A 210 -20.39 -12.94 5.92
N GLN A 211 -20.73 -13.74 4.91
CA GLN A 211 -21.36 -15.04 5.07
C GLN A 211 -20.65 -16.05 4.17
N VAL A 212 -20.19 -17.15 4.77
CA VAL A 212 -19.46 -18.20 4.06
C VAL A 212 -19.97 -19.55 4.52
N SER A 213 -20.39 -20.39 3.56
CA SER A 213 -20.79 -21.78 3.73
C SER A 213 -20.20 -22.65 2.62
N ALA A 214 -20.39 -23.94 2.71
CA ALA A 214 -20.03 -24.86 1.61
C ALA A 214 -20.88 -24.62 0.35
N ALA A 215 -22.13 -24.19 0.52
CA ALA A 215 -23.06 -23.97 -0.60
C ALA A 215 -22.84 -22.62 -1.29
N SER A 216 -22.50 -21.58 -0.53
CA SER A 216 -22.33 -20.22 -1.07
C SER A 216 -21.52 -19.31 -0.17
N ALA A 217 -20.96 -18.26 -0.76
CA ALA A 217 -20.37 -17.14 -0.03
C ALA A 217 -20.99 -15.81 -0.53
N THR A 218 -21.37 -14.97 0.42
CA THR A 218 -21.74 -13.58 0.12
C THR A 218 -20.45 -12.75 0.07
N VAL A 219 -20.21 -12.09 -1.06
CA VAL A 219 -19.07 -11.19 -1.26
C VAL A 219 -19.60 -9.77 -1.35
N SER A 220 -19.14 -8.89 -0.46
CA SER A 220 -19.45 -7.47 -0.48
C SER A 220 -18.23 -6.70 -0.98
N VAL A 221 -18.41 -5.97 -2.08
CA VAL A 221 -17.37 -5.15 -2.71
C VAL A 221 -17.75 -3.68 -2.54
N GLN A 222 -16.99 -2.97 -1.73
CA GLN A 222 -17.14 -1.54 -1.54
C GLN A 222 -16.09 -0.82 -2.38
N THR A 223 -16.53 0.04 -3.30
CA THR A 223 -15.66 0.79 -4.20
C THR A 223 -15.74 2.27 -3.87
N THR A 224 -14.60 2.87 -3.57
CA THR A 224 -14.44 4.32 -3.45
C THR A 224 -13.98 4.87 -4.80
N VAL A 225 -14.78 5.73 -5.40
CA VAL A 225 -14.50 6.41 -6.67
C VAL A 225 -14.15 7.85 -6.39
N ALA A 226 -12.97 8.28 -6.84
CA ALA A 226 -12.52 9.67 -6.84
C ALA A 226 -12.95 10.35 -8.14
N SER A 227 -13.41 11.61 -8.03
CA SER A 227 -13.74 12.44 -9.19
C SER A 227 -12.96 13.75 -9.14
N ALA A 228 -12.07 13.97 -10.10
CA ALA A 228 -11.36 15.23 -10.26
C ALA A 228 -12.17 16.25 -11.09
N ALA A 229 -13.16 15.78 -11.86
CA ALA A 229 -14.07 16.59 -12.67
C ALA A 229 -15.46 16.69 -12.02
N GLN A 230 -16.29 17.60 -12.53
CA GLN A 230 -17.62 17.81 -11.99
C GLN A 230 -18.56 16.64 -12.28
N ALA A 231 -19.41 16.38 -11.30
CA ALA A 231 -20.59 15.52 -11.23
C ALA A 231 -20.83 14.60 -12.43
N ALA A 232 -20.22 13.47 -12.35
CA ALA A 232 -20.42 12.36 -13.28
C ALA A 232 -21.65 11.52 -12.90
N GLN A 233 -22.22 10.84 -13.86
CA GLN A 233 -23.16 9.73 -13.60
C GLN A 233 -22.32 8.45 -13.40
N VAL A 234 -21.76 8.31 -12.21
CA VAL A 234 -20.87 7.19 -11.89
C VAL A 234 -21.67 5.92 -11.66
N GLN A 235 -21.27 4.88 -12.36
CA GLN A 235 -21.78 3.53 -12.13
C GLN A 235 -20.60 2.58 -11.92
N VAL A 236 -20.82 1.52 -11.14
CA VAL A 236 -19.83 0.48 -10.85
C VAL A 236 -20.42 -0.88 -11.15
N ALA A 237 -19.71 -1.68 -11.93
CA ALA A 237 -19.98 -3.10 -12.14
C ALA A 237 -18.86 -3.92 -11.52
N THR A 238 -19.15 -5.14 -11.07
CA THR A 238 -18.14 -6.04 -10.52
C THR A 238 -18.34 -7.46 -11.02
N ASP A 239 -17.25 -8.06 -11.54
CA ASP A 239 -17.15 -9.46 -11.88
C ASP A 239 -16.13 -10.15 -10.99
N ILE A 240 -16.45 -11.33 -10.47
CA ILE A 240 -15.55 -12.13 -9.66
C ILE A 240 -15.05 -13.31 -10.47
N TYR A 241 -13.75 -13.47 -10.58
CA TYR A 241 -13.10 -14.59 -11.24
C TYR A 241 -12.30 -15.43 -10.24
N LEU A 242 -12.24 -16.72 -10.49
CA LEU A 242 -11.32 -17.62 -9.82
C LEU A 242 -9.93 -17.40 -10.41
N LEU A 243 -8.88 -17.36 -9.56
CA LEU A 243 -7.49 -17.32 -9.98
C LEU A 243 -6.87 -18.73 -9.96
N ASP A 244 -6.06 -19.04 -10.97
CA ASP A 244 -5.19 -20.24 -10.95
C ASP A 244 -3.96 -20.02 -10.03
N ALA A 245 -3.11 -21.03 -9.90
CA ALA A 245 -1.89 -20.97 -9.08
C ALA A 245 -0.90 -19.86 -9.54
N HIS A 246 -0.97 -19.50 -10.82
CA HIS A 246 -0.13 -18.46 -11.42
C HIS A 246 -0.78 -17.06 -11.36
N GLY A 247 -1.97 -16.94 -10.76
CA GLY A 247 -2.69 -15.68 -10.66
C GLY A 247 -3.44 -15.27 -11.92
N ARG A 248 -3.63 -16.18 -12.89
CA ARG A 248 -4.38 -15.89 -14.12
C ARG A 248 -5.87 -16.13 -13.87
N ARG A 249 -6.70 -15.26 -14.43
CA ARG A 249 -8.16 -15.34 -14.33
C ARG A 249 -8.69 -16.54 -15.11
N GLY A 250 -9.73 -17.19 -14.56
CA GLY A 250 -10.56 -18.14 -15.28
C GLY A 250 -11.25 -17.49 -16.50
N ALA A 251 -11.69 -18.32 -17.45
CA ALA A 251 -12.29 -17.85 -18.71
C ALA A 251 -13.64 -17.10 -18.51
N ALA A 252 -14.39 -17.43 -17.45
CA ALA A 252 -15.66 -16.81 -17.14
C ALA A 252 -15.73 -16.39 -15.67
N PRO A 253 -16.49 -15.34 -15.33
CA PRO A 253 -16.72 -14.95 -13.96
C PRO A 253 -17.53 -16.02 -13.22
N VAL A 254 -17.22 -16.24 -11.95
CA VAL A 254 -17.99 -17.12 -11.04
C VAL A 254 -19.17 -16.41 -10.41
N ALA A 255 -19.16 -15.07 -10.42
CA ALA A 255 -20.26 -14.20 -10.03
C ALA A 255 -20.12 -12.85 -10.71
N SER A 256 -21.24 -12.24 -11.06
CA SER A 256 -21.30 -10.93 -11.71
C SER A 256 -22.37 -10.05 -11.08
N ARG A 257 -22.07 -8.76 -10.98
CA ARG A 257 -23.04 -7.74 -10.59
C ARG A 257 -22.94 -6.57 -11.58
N PRO A 258 -23.87 -6.44 -12.50
CA PRO A 258 -23.92 -5.31 -13.42
C PRO A 258 -24.19 -4.01 -12.66
N ALA A 259 -23.86 -2.90 -13.29
CA ALA A 259 -24.11 -1.58 -12.74
C ALA A 259 -25.61 -1.35 -12.58
N SER A 260 -26.06 -1.06 -11.38
CA SER A 260 -27.48 -0.85 -11.07
C SER A 260 -27.75 0.49 -10.37
N THR A 261 -26.72 1.11 -9.80
CA THR A 261 -26.84 2.35 -9.03
C THR A 261 -26.08 3.45 -9.74
N VAL A 262 -26.74 4.56 -10.04
CA VAL A 262 -26.11 5.77 -10.56
C VAL A 262 -25.88 6.72 -9.39
N ALA A 263 -24.64 7.15 -9.22
CA ALA A 263 -24.26 8.11 -8.20
C ALA A 263 -23.64 9.35 -8.85
N LYS A 264 -23.86 10.52 -8.22
CA LYS A 264 -23.22 11.77 -8.63
C LYS A 264 -21.99 12.02 -7.75
N ALA A 265 -20.85 12.30 -8.37
CA ALA A 265 -19.63 12.69 -7.69
C ALA A 265 -19.35 14.17 -7.93
N ALA A 266 -19.20 14.97 -6.89
CA ALA A 266 -18.73 16.34 -7.00
C ALA A 266 -17.23 16.38 -7.30
N ALA A 267 -16.76 17.43 -7.97
CA ALA A 267 -15.36 17.63 -8.26
C ALA A 267 -14.52 17.67 -6.97
N GLY A 268 -13.40 16.96 -6.96
CA GLY A 268 -12.49 16.85 -5.82
C GLY A 268 -13.07 16.02 -4.65
N LYS A 269 -14.16 15.27 -4.85
CA LYS A 269 -14.80 14.44 -3.82
C LYS A 269 -14.70 12.95 -4.17
N GLU A 270 -14.76 12.13 -3.12
CA GLU A 270 -14.91 10.69 -3.23
C GLU A 270 -16.35 10.27 -2.94
N ILE A 271 -16.83 9.29 -3.68
CA ILE A 271 -18.10 8.61 -3.41
C ILE A 271 -17.83 7.13 -3.15
N GLN A 272 -18.72 6.51 -2.39
CA GLN A 272 -18.60 5.11 -2.04
C GLN A 272 -19.82 4.34 -2.49
N LEU A 273 -19.60 3.29 -3.29
CA LEU A 273 -20.63 2.39 -3.81
C LEU A 273 -20.34 0.98 -3.29
N THR A 274 -21.40 0.26 -2.91
CA THR A 274 -21.26 -1.11 -2.40
C THR A 274 -22.11 -2.04 -3.25
N GLN A 275 -21.51 -3.14 -3.69
CA GLN A 275 -22.18 -4.21 -4.41
C GLN A 275 -22.07 -5.51 -3.62
N THR A 276 -23.13 -6.31 -3.67
CA THR A 276 -23.16 -7.64 -3.05
C THR A 276 -23.37 -8.70 -4.12
N LEU A 277 -22.51 -9.71 -4.11
CA LEU A 277 -22.51 -10.83 -5.03
C LEU A 277 -22.59 -12.14 -4.25
N THR A 278 -23.10 -13.19 -4.87
CA THR A 278 -23.08 -14.54 -4.32
C THR A 278 -22.20 -15.42 -5.17
N VAL A 279 -21.17 -16.02 -4.56
CA VAL A 279 -20.33 -17.04 -5.20
C VAL A 279 -20.84 -18.41 -4.79
N PRO A 280 -21.36 -19.22 -5.72
CA PRO A 280 -21.81 -20.58 -5.41
C PRO A 280 -20.62 -21.50 -5.21
N GLN A 281 -20.76 -22.48 -4.30
CA GLN A 281 -19.75 -23.50 -4.00
C GLN A 281 -18.32 -22.95 -3.92
N PRO A 282 -18.05 -21.97 -3.03
CA PRO A 282 -16.79 -21.26 -3.01
C PRO A 282 -15.62 -22.19 -2.66
N ARG A 283 -14.51 -22.04 -3.38
CA ARG A 283 -13.22 -22.64 -2.99
C ARG A 283 -12.59 -21.76 -1.94
N LEU A 284 -12.53 -22.26 -0.69
CA LEU A 284 -12.06 -21.48 0.43
C LEU A 284 -10.53 -21.37 0.43
N TRP A 285 -10.03 -20.17 0.74
CA TRP A 285 -8.61 -19.96 1.01
C TRP A 285 -8.23 -20.62 2.34
N SER A 286 -7.14 -21.36 2.34
CA SER A 286 -6.54 -21.94 3.55
C SER A 286 -5.03 -22.10 3.38
N ILE A 287 -4.32 -22.38 4.47
CA ILE A 287 -2.87 -22.64 4.45
C ILE A 287 -2.51 -23.78 3.48
N ALA A 288 -3.29 -24.86 3.50
CA ALA A 288 -3.03 -26.03 2.65
C ALA A 288 -3.54 -25.87 1.21
N SER A 289 -4.51 -24.98 1.00
CA SER A 289 -5.11 -24.71 -0.32
C SER A 289 -5.37 -23.20 -0.44
N PRO A 290 -4.37 -22.41 -0.82
CA PRO A 290 -4.44 -20.95 -0.83
C PRO A 290 -5.18 -20.43 -2.09
N GLN A 291 -6.45 -20.80 -2.21
CA GLN A 291 -7.28 -20.45 -3.34
C GLN A 291 -7.66 -18.97 -3.31
N ARG A 292 -7.40 -18.27 -4.40
CA ARG A 292 -7.67 -16.83 -4.54
C ARG A 292 -8.69 -16.56 -5.63
N TYR A 293 -9.33 -15.40 -5.50
CA TYR A 293 -10.23 -14.80 -6.47
C TYR A 293 -9.73 -13.41 -6.82
N VAL A 294 -10.27 -12.83 -7.88
CA VAL A 294 -10.10 -11.42 -8.21
C VAL A 294 -11.46 -10.78 -8.48
N ALA A 295 -11.71 -9.65 -7.84
CA ALA A 295 -12.82 -8.78 -8.16
C ALA A 295 -12.34 -7.78 -9.23
N VAL A 296 -12.94 -7.84 -10.40
CA VAL A 296 -12.72 -6.89 -11.50
C VAL A 296 -13.81 -5.84 -11.41
N THR A 297 -13.43 -4.64 -10.98
CA THR A 297 -14.33 -3.51 -10.78
C THR A 297 -14.23 -2.57 -11.97
N THR A 298 -15.31 -2.38 -12.70
CA THR A 298 -15.42 -1.46 -13.83
C THR A 298 -16.18 -0.21 -13.40
N VAL A 299 -15.58 0.95 -13.59
CA VAL A 299 -16.21 2.26 -13.36
C VAL A 299 -16.59 2.87 -14.69
N THR A 300 -17.83 3.35 -14.79
CA THR A 300 -18.29 4.13 -15.94
C THR A 300 -18.73 5.52 -15.50
N ASP A 301 -18.51 6.49 -16.37
CA ASP A 301 -19.04 7.85 -16.26
C ASP A 301 -19.82 8.18 -17.52
N ASN A 302 -21.12 8.55 -17.37
CA ASN A 302 -22.02 8.82 -18.49
C ASN A 302 -22.02 7.69 -19.55
N GLY A 303 -21.96 6.43 -19.10
CA GLY A 303 -21.96 5.24 -19.96
C GLY A 303 -20.61 4.88 -20.59
N ARG A 304 -19.57 5.70 -20.41
CA ARG A 304 -18.19 5.41 -20.88
C ARG A 304 -17.38 4.78 -19.77
N VAL A 305 -16.66 3.69 -20.05
CA VAL A 305 -15.71 3.10 -19.10
C VAL A 305 -14.56 4.07 -18.86
N THR A 306 -14.30 4.40 -17.60
CA THR A 306 -13.24 5.31 -17.18
C THR A 306 -12.15 4.62 -16.38
N ASP A 307 -12.47 3.50 -15.74
CA ASP A 307 -11.47 2.75 -14.96
C ASP A 307 -11.83 1.27 -14.85
N VAL A 308 -10.81 0.42 -14.80
CA VAL A 308 -10.95 -1.01 -14.50
C VAL A 308 -9.86 -1.38 -13.50
N VAL A 309 -10.27 -1.94 -12.35
CA VAL A 309 -9.36 -2.31 -11.28
C VAL A 309 -9.54 -3.76 -10.89
N GLU A 310 -8.44 -4.48 -10.83
CA GLU A 310 -8.38 -5.84 -10.31
C GLU A 310 -7.99 -5.83 -8.84
N THR A 311 -8.79 -6.50 -8.01
CA THR A 311 -8.52 -6.63 -6.57
C THR A 311 -8.51 -8.10 -6.18
N PRO A 312 -7.32 -8.70 -5.99
CA PRO A 312 -7.21 -10.06 -5.47
C PRO A 312 -7.78 -10.17 -4.06
N PHE A 313 -8.40 -11.30 -3.74
CA PHE A 313 -8.91 -11.62 -2.41
C PHE A 313 -9.08 -13.13 -2.24
N GLY A 314 -9.37 -13.56 -1.01
CA GLY A 314 -9.72 -14.94 -0.70
C GLY A 314 -11.03 -15.03 0.06
N ILE A 315 -11.77 -16.11 -0.15
CA ILE A 315 -12.99 -16.42 0.59
C ILE A 315 -12.62 -17.33 1.75
N ARG A 316 -12.81 -16.87 2.97
CA ARG A 316 -12.50 -17.62 4.21
C ARG A 316 -13.27 -17.11 5.41
N THR A 317 -13.29 -17.91 6.46
CA THR A 317 -13.59 -17.45 7.83
C THR A 317 -12.36 -17.56 8.70
N ALA A 318 -12.07 -16.52 9.49
CA ALA A 318 -10.96 -16.49 10.44
C ALA A 318 -11.49 -16.00 11.78
N VAL A 319 -11.46 -16.86 12.80
CA VAL A 319 -12.07 -16.60 14.11
C VAL A 319 -11.07 -16.92 15.21
N PHE A 320 -10.91 -16.02 16.17
CA PHE A 320 -10.19 -16.28 17.41
C PHE A 320 -11.20 -16.62 18.52
N ASP A 321 -11.23 -17.88 18.91
CA ASP A 321 -12.14 -18.41 19.92
C ASP A 321 -11.38 -18.59 21.24
N ALA A 322 -11.96 -18.14 22.34
CA ALA A 322 -11.29 -18.16 23.64
C ALA A 322 -10.97 -19.57 24.15
N ALA A 323 -11.78 -20.57 23.78
CA ALA A 323 -11.60 -21.97 24.21
C ALA A 323 -10.84 -22.81 23.19
N ARG A 324 -11.06 -22.55 21.88
CA ARG A 324 -10.54 -23.39 20.80
C ARG A 324 -9.31 -22.79 20.10
N GLY A 325 -8.98 -21.50 20.36
CA GLY A 325 -7.88 -20.79 19.71
C GLY A 325 -8.25 -20.29 18.30
N PHE A 326 -7.27 -20.19 17.41
CA PHE A 326 -7.49 -19.74 16.04
C PHE A 326 -8.21 -20.80 15.19
N LEU A 327 -9.29 -20.40 14.56
CA LEU A 327 -10.08 -21.21 13.64
C LEU A 327 -10.04 -20.60 12.24
N LEU A 328 -9.58 -21.37 11.27
CA LEU A 328 -9.64 -21.05 9.85
C LEU A 328 -10.65 -21.98 9.18
N ASN A 329 -11.71 -21.41 8.59
CA ASN A 329 -12.81 -22.16 7.99
C ASN A 329 -13.43 -23.19 8.97
N GLY A 330 -13.60 -22.78 10.23
CA GLY A 330 -14.17 -23.59 11.30
C GLY A 330 -13.24 -24.67 11.88
N ARG A 331 -12.04 -24.88 11.32
CA ARG A 331 -11.06 -25.84 11.80
C ARG A 331 -9.98 -25.16 12.62
N ARG A 332 -9.60 -25.76 13.76
CA ARG A 332 -8.50 -25.27 14.58
C ARG A 332 -7.18 -25.36 13.84
N VAL A 333 -6.43 -24.26 13.81
CA VAL A 333 -5.10 -24.18 13.21
C VAL A 333 -4.10 -23.75 14.29
N PRO A 334 -3.15 -24.60 14.69
CA PRO A 334 -2.02 -24.19 15.51
C PRO A 334 -1.16 -23.21 14.70
N LEU A 335 -0.87 -22.04 15.29
CA LEU A 335 0.02 -21.05 14.66
C LEU A 335 1.47 -21.38 15.04
N GLN A 336 2.25 -21.76 14.05
CA GLN A 336 3.69 -21.96 14.12
C GLN A 336 4.34 -20.83 13.35
N GLY A 337 4.73 -19.77 14.06
CA GLY A 337 5.09 -18.52 13.43
C GLY A 337 6.48 -18.03 13.77
N VAL A 338 6.96 -17.11 12.94
CA VAL A 338 8.21 -16.37 13.13
C VAL A 338 7.93 -14.87 13.12
N CYS A 339 8.77 -14.11 13.83
CA CYS A 339 8.90 -12.67 13.64
C CYS A 339 9.88 -12.42 12.50
N LEU A 340 9.45 -11.68 11.49
CA LEU A 340 10.21 -11.44 10.28
C LEU A 340 10.45 -9.95 10.11
N HIS A 341 11.71 -9.54 10.20
CA HIS A 341 12.13 -8.20 9.80
C HIS A 341 12.18 -8.11 8.28
N HIS A 342 12.21 -6.91 7.76
CA HIS A 342 12.05 -6.65 6.33
C HIS A 342 13.34 -6.78 5.51
N ASP A 343 14.49 -6.96 6.17
CA ASP A 343 15.76 -7.16 5.48
C ASP A 343 15.91 -8.57 4.87
N LEU A 344 16.70 -8.65 3.84
CA LEU A 344 16.99 -9.88 3.08
C LEU A 344 18.47 -10.30 3.24
N GLY A 345 19.06 -10.02 4.39
CA GLY A 345 20.44 -10.34 4.71
C GLY A 345 21.43 -9.60 3.81
N ALA A 346 22.18 -10.34 3.00
CA ALA A 346 23.21 -9.77 2.13
C ALA A 346 22.67 -8.82 1.02
N LEU A 347 21.35 -8.85 0.77
CA LEU A 347 20.69 -7.93 -0.17
C LEU A 347 20.22 -6.63 0.50
N GLY A 348 20.43 -6.48 1.82
CA GLY A 348 19.90 -5.37 2.58
C GLY A 348 18.38 -5.37 2.61
N THR A 349 17.79 -4.18 2.52
CA THR A 349 16.32 -4.01 2.53
C THR A 349 15.72 -3.85 1.14
N ALA A 350 16.54 -3.71 0.10
CA ALA A 350 16.07 -3.61 -1.27
C ALA A 350 15.21 -4.83 -1.63
N VAL A 351 13.91 -4.60 -1.88
CA VAL A 351 12.95 -5.67 -2.11
C VAL A 351 13.33 -6.49 -3.34
N ASN A 352 13.44 -7.79 -3.12
CA ASN A 352 13.64 -8.78 -4.16
C ASN A 352 12.61 -9.90 -3.98
N VAL A 353 11.65 -9.98 -4.89
CA VAL A 353 10.52 -10.91 -4.79
C VAL A 353 10.99 -12.36 -4.71
N ARG A 354 12.00 -12.76 -5.47
CA ARG A 354 12.51 -14.13 -5.44
C ARG A 354 13.23 -14.46 -4.13
N ALA A 355 13.91 -13.47 -3.53
CA ALA A 355 14.53 -13.65 -2.22
C ALA A 355 13.47 -13.78 -1.11
N LEU A 356 12.40 -12.97 -1.14
CA LEU A 356 11.25 -13.12 -0.24
C LEU A 356 10.60 -14.49 -0.40
N GLU A 357 10.36 -14.94 -1.63
CA GLU A 357 9.77 -16.25 -1.91
C GLU A 357 10.65 -17.38 -1.35
N ARG A 358 11.98 -17.32 -1.59
CA ARG A 358 12.92 -18.29 -1.02
C ARG A 358 12.89 -18.30 0.52
N GLN A 359 12.80 -17.13 1.14
CA GLN A 359 12.67 -17.03 2.60
C GLN A 359 11.42 -17.76 3.10
N LEU A 360 10.28 -17.57 2.42
CA LEU A 360 9.03 -18.26 2.75
C LEU A 360 9.10 -19.77 2.45
N GLU A 361 9.78 -20.20 1.39
CA GLU A 361 10.03 -21.60 1.10
C GLU A 361 10.77 -22.28 2.27
N LEU A 362 11.88 -21.68 2.73
CA LEU A 362 12.66 -22.19 3.86
C LEU A 362 11.84 -22.22 5.16
N LEU A 363 11.05 -21.18 5.43
CA LEU A 363 10.16 -21.14 6.59
C LEU A 363 9.12 -22.27 6.53
N ARG A 364 8.58 -22.56 5.35
CA ARG A 364 7.62 -23.66 5.16
C ARG A 364 8.30 -25.01 5.41
N GLU A 365 9.52 -25.23 4.93
CA GLU A 365 10.30 -26.45 5.18
C GLU A 365 10.54 -26.67 6.68
N MET A 366 10.68 -25.58 7.46
CA MET A 366 10.76 -25.60 8.92
C MET A 366 9.42 -25.89 9.61
N GLY A 367 8.31 -26.01 8.87
CA GLY A 367 6.97 -26.18 9.42
C GLY A 367 6.27 -24.89 9.83
N THR A 368 6.79 -23.72 9.44
CA THR A 368 6.19 -22.41 9.71
C THR A 368 4.95 -22.21 8.84
N ASN A 369 3.87 -21.70 9.46
CA ASN A 369 2.62 -21.37 8.77
C ASN A 369 2.11 -19.94 9.07
N ALA A 370 2.82 -19.20 9.92
CA ALA A 370 2.43 -17.86 10.36
C ALA A 370 3.64 -16.91 10.37
N ILE A 371 3.39 -15.64 10.07
CA ILE A 371 4.40 -14.57 10.07
C ILE A 371 3.86 -13.40 10.89
N ARG A 372 4.71 -12.81 11.72
CA ARG A 372 4.51 -11.47 12.26
C ARG A 372 5.48 -10.52 11.58
N THR A 373 4.98 -9.46 10.98
CA THR A 373 5.81 -8.43 10.35
C THR A 373 6.41 -7.53 11.42
N SER A 374 7.68 -7.72 11.76
CA SER A 374 8.34 -7.08 12.89
C SER A 374 9.12 -5.85 12.43
N HIS A 375 8.91 -4.69 12.94
CA HIS A 375 7.78 -4.19 13.69
C HIS A 375 7.21 -3.00 12.92
N ASN A 376 6.79 -3.25 11.68
CA ASN A 376 6.43 -2.23 10.70
C ASN A 376 5.59 -2.84 9.56
N PRO A 377 4.89 -2.01 8.76
CA PRO A 377 4.19 -2.48 7.57
C PRO A 377 5.12 -3.20 6.60
N PRO A 378 4.76 -4.40 6.13
CA PRO A 378 5.58 -5.19 5.21
C PRO A 378 5.61 -4.59 3.80
N ALA A 379 6.51 -5.10 2.96
CA ALA A 379 6.42 -4.88 1.51
C ALA A 379 5.13 -5.53 0.97
N PRO A 380 4.44 -4.90 0.01
CA PRO A 380 3.23 -5.49 -0.61
C PRO A 380 3.47 -6.92 -1.13
N GLU A 381 4.63 -7.15 -1.72
CA GLU A 381 5.03 -8.43 -2.30
C GLU A 381 5.09 -9.57 -1.26
N LEU A 382 5.40 -9.26 0.00
CA LEU A 382 5.38 -10.26 1.07
C LEU A 382 3.97 -10.79 1.31
N LEU A 383 2.97 -9.91 1.30
CA LEU A 383 1.57 -10.31 1.49
C LEU A 383 1.02 -11.06 0.28
N ASP A 384 1.38 -10.63 -0.95
CA ASP A 384 1.04 -11.37 -2.17
C ASP A 384 1.62 -12.79 -2.15
N LEU A 385 2.85 -12.94 -1.69
CA LEU A 385 3.49 -14.24 -1.50
C LEU A 385 2.80 -15.05 -0.41
N ALA A 386 2.48 -14.45 0.73
CA ALA A 386 1.77 -15.11 1.83
C ALA A 386 0.40 -15.62 1.38
N ASP A 387 -0.32 -14.84 0.57
CA ASP A 387 -1.60 -15.24 -0.02
C ASP A 387 -1.47 -16.44 -0.96
N ARG A 388 -0.43 -16.45 -1.81
CA ARG A 388 -0.17 -17.53 -2.78
C ARG A 388 0.37 -18.79 -2.12
N MET A 389 1.22 -18.62 -1.12
CA MET A 389 1.94 -19.71 -0.48
C MET A 389 1.21 -20.27 0.75
N GLY A 390 0.12 -19.64 1.21
CA GLY A 390 -0.67 -20.16 2.32
C GLY A 390 0.00 -19.89 3.69
N PHE A 391 0.48 -18.69 3.93
CA PHE A 391 0.87 -18.23 5.27
C PHE A 391 -0.23 -17.34 5.85
N VAL A 392 -0.44 -17.40 7.15
CA VAL A 392 -1.23 -16.38 7.86
C VAL A 392 -0.32 -15.32 8.43
N VAL A 393 -0.79 -14.07 8.44
CA VAL A 393 0.02 -12.91 8.80
C VAL A 393 -0.63 -12.13 9.93
N LEU A 394 0.17 -11.82 10.96
CA LEU A 394 -0.07 -10.75 11.91
C LEU A 394 0.65 -9.51 11.37
N ASP A 395 -0.13 -8.59 10.80
CA ASP A 395 0.38 -7.40 10.14
C ASP A 395 0.55 -6.27 11.16
N GLU A 396 1.81 -5.85 11.40
CA GLU A 396 2.15 -4.92 12.47
C GLU A 396 2.52 -3.55 11.93
N ALA A 397 2.02 -2.50 12.61
CA ALA A 397 2.14 -1.11 12.17
C ALA A 397 3.38 -0.40 12.71
N PHE A 398 3.65 -0.48 14.03
CA PHE A 398 4.64 0.38 14.69
C PHE A 398 5.47 -0.36 15.72
N ASP A 399 6.74 0.02 15.86
CA ASP A 399 7.60 -0.43 16.95
C ASP A 399 7.40 0.41 18.23
N MET A 400 7.15 1.71 18.10
CA MET A 400 6.96 2.65 19.20
C MET A 400 5.75 3.56 18.96
N TRP A 401 5.29 4.23 20.04
CA TRP A 401 4.29 5.30 19.96
C TRP A 401 4.92 6.63 20.38
N HIS A 402 4.51 7.20 21.54
CA HIS A 402 5.02 8.48 22.04
C HIS A 402 6.35 8.34 22.76
N GLU A 403 6.60 7.21 23.43
CA GLU A 403 7.87 6.95 24.10
C GLU A 403 8.91 6.45 23.11
N ALA A 404 10.04 7.14 23.08
CA ALA A 404 11.17 6.78 22.27
C ALA A 404 11.77 5.44 22.72
N LYS A 405 12.17 4.61 21.76
CA LYS A 405 13.07 3.47 21.99
C LYS A 405 14.48 3.77 21.53
N THR A 406 14.61 4.71 20.58
CA THR A 406 15.87 5.31 20.15
C THR A 406 15.68 6.83 19.94
N PRO A 407 16.74 7.65 19.98
CA PRO A 407 16.61 9.12 19.99
C PRO A 407 15.85 9.72 18.81
N ASN A 408 16.01 9.15 17.62
CA ASN A 408 15.47 9.69 16.37
C ASN A 408 14.46 8.76 15.70
N ASP A 409 13.81 7.86 16.45
CA ASP A 409 12.84 6.94 15.89
C ASP A 409 11.47 7.60 15.61
N TYR A 410 10.51 6.80 15.20
CA TYR A 410 9.20 7.26 14.75
C TYR A 410 8.38 8.03 15.82
N HIS A 411 8.77 7.97 17.11
CA HIS A 411 8.08 8.72 18.16
C HIS A 411 7.99 10.23 17.85
N LEU A 412 9.00 10.79 17.16
CA LEU A 412 9.03 12.20 16.75
C LEU A 412 7.90 12.56 15.76
N SER A 413 7.45 11.59 14.98
CA SER A 413 6.40 11.77 13.98
C SER A 413 5.05 11.20 14.41
N PHE A 414 4.99 10.43 15.50
CA PHE A 414 3.83 9.63 15.87
C PHE A 414 2.54 10.44 15.98
N ASP A 415 2.55 11.56 16.72
CA ASP A 415 1.35 12.39 16.94
C ASP A 415 0.75 12.94 15.63
N ALA A 416 1.59 13.33 14.70
CA ALA A 416 1.17 13.96 13.45
C ALA A 416 0.80 12.93 12.35
N TRP A 417 1.35 11.70 12.42
CA TRP A 417 1.34 10.79 11.29
C TRP A 417 0.70 9.42 11.55
N HIS A 418 0.65 8.93 12.79
CA HIS A 418 0.19 7.56 13.10
C HIS A 418 -1.18 7.21 12.50
N GLU A 419 -2.13 8.15 12.46
CA GLU A 419 -3.45 7.90 11.87
C GLU A 419 -3.35 7.72 10.36
N LYS A 420 -2.52 8.53 9.67
CA LYS A 420 -2.30 8.43 8.22
C LYS A 420 -1.61 7.12 7.88
N ASP A 421 -0.57 6.76 8.63
CA ASP A 421 0.22 5.55 8.42
C ASP A 421 -0.61 4.29 8.64
N LEU A 422 -1.35 4.22 9.75
CA LEU A 422 -2.23 3.09 10.05
C LEU A 422 -3.36 2.95 9.00
N ARG A 423 -3.91 4.08 8.53
CA ARG A 423 -4.92 4.07 7.47
C ARG A 423 -4.34 3.61 6.13
N ALA A 424 -3.12 4.04 5.79
CA ALA A 424 -2.44 3.63 4.57
C ALA A 424 -2.21 2.12 4.58
N GLN A 425 -1.65 1.56 5.66
CA GLN A 425 -1.44 0.13 5.84
C GLN A 425 -2.74 -0.66 5.71
N ILE A 426 -3.76 -0.34 6.54
CA ILE A 426 -5.02 -1.09 6.54
C ILE A 426 -5.71 -1.02 5.18
N ARG A 427 -5.73 0.13 4.51
CA ARG A 427 -6.36 0.26 3.18
C ARG A 427 -5.64 -0.58 2.13
N ARG A 428 -4.31 -0.62 2.18
CA ARG A 428 -3.48 -1.41 1.28
C ARG A 428 -3.71 -2.91 1.49
N ASP A 429 -3.71 -3.35 2.75
CA ASP A 429 -3.54 -4.76 3.08
C ASP A 429 -4.85 -5.50 3.43
N ARG A 430 -5.98 -4.78 3.58
CA ARG A 430 -7.27 -5.33 4.04
C ARG A 430 -7.92 -6.38 3.15
N ASN A 431 -7.47 -6.54 1.91
CA ASN A 431 -8.00 -7.53 0.98
C ASN A 431 -7.21 -8.84 0.97
N HIS A 432 -6.04 -8.89 1.62
CA HIS A 432 -5.21 -10.08 1.69
C HIS A 432 -5.84 -11.14 2.59
N PRO A 433 -6.17 -12.33 2.08
CA PRO A 433 -6.72 -13.42 2.91
C PRO A 433 -5.71 -13.94 3.92
N SER A 434 -4.42 -13.77 3.70
CA SER A 434 -3.35 -14.11 4.64
C SER A 434 -3.40 -13.28 5.94
N VAL A 435 -3.79 -12.01 5.88
CA VAL A 435 -3.86 -11.13 7.06
C VAL A 435 -5.02 -11.54 7.95
N ILE A 436 -4.71 -12.10 9.13
CA ILE A 436 -5.71 -12.60 10.09
C ILE A 436 -5.89 -11.68 11.29
N ALA A 437 -4.92 -10.79 11.52
CA ALA A 437 -4.96 -9.83 12.63
C ALA A 437 -4.04 -8.64 12.34
N TRP A 438 -4.33 -7.53 13.02
CA TRP A 438 -3.55 -6.29 12.97
C TRP A 438 -2.92 -6.03 14.32
N SER A 439 -1.62 -5.74 14.35
CA SER A 439 -0.90 -5.29 15.53
C SER A 439 -0.57 -3.80 15.38
N ILE A 440 -0.93 -3.01 16.38
CA ILE A 440 -0.72 -1.55 16.35
C ILE A 440 0.55 -1.11 17.07
N GLY A 441 1.32 -2.06 17.62
CA GLY A 441 2.58 -1.72 18.27
C GLY A 441 3.29 -2.89 18.87
N ASN A 442 4.62 -2.77 18.96
CA ASN A 442 5.52 -3.72 19.57
C ASN A 442 6.00 -3.19 20.92
N GLU A 443 5.82 -3.98 21.99
CA GLU A 443 6.40 -3.66 23.32
C GLU A 443 6.24 -2.19 23.72
N ILE A 444 5.00 -1.67 23.60
CA ILE A 444 4.72 -0.25 23.83
C ILE A 444 4.70 0.06 25.32
N PRO A 445 5.63 0.88 25.86
CA PRO A 445 5.75 1.11 27.30
C PRO A 445 4.51 1.77 27.92
N GLU A 446 3.86 2.68 27.19
CA GLU A 446 2.70 3.44 27.68
C GLU A 446 1.49 2.58 27.99
N GLN A 447 1.46 1.35 27.53
CA GLN A 447 0.31 0.49 27.67
C GLN A 447 0.17 -0.13 29.07
N GLY A 448 1.26 -0.24 29.81
CA GLY A 448 1.28 -0.74 31.18
C GLY A 448 1.00 0.32 32.23
N ARG A 449 0.96 1.61 31.84
CA ARG A 449 0.72 2.70 32.78
C ARG A 449 -0.78 2.93 32.92
N PRO A 450 -1.36 2.82 34.13
CA PRO A 450 -2.70 3.35 34.37
C PRO A 450 -2.65 4.85 34.03
N GLU A 451 -3.68 5.38 33.36
CA GLU A 451 -3.83 6.84 33.22
C GLU A 451 -3.58 7.42 34.60
N ALA A 452 -2.53 8.26 34.75
CA ALA A 452 -2.27 8.94 36.01
C ALA A 452 -3.52 9.72 36.33
N GLY A 453 -4.29 9.19 37.26
CA GLY A 453 -5.50 9.83 37.80
C GLY A 453 -5.09 11.21 38.24
N GLY A 454 -5.77 12.23 37.75
CA GLY A 454 -5.43 13.63 37.79
C GLY A 454 -4.66 14.08 39.00
N ALA A 455 -3.48 14.60 38.80
CA ALA A 455 -2.83 15.47 39.77
C ALA A 455 -3.73 16.71 39.96
N PRO A 456 -4.07 17.10 41.17
CA PRO A 456 -4.85 18.31 41.40
C PRO A 456 -3.97 19.55 41.12
N GLY A 457 -4.41 20.41 40.22
CA GLY A 457 -3.98 21.80 40.18
C GLY A 457 -2.71 22.06 39.38
N GLY A 458 -2.76 21.97 38.08
CA GLY A 458 -1.81 22.61 37.17
C GLY A 458 -2.57 23.19 35.98
N ASP A 459 -2.46 24.49 35.79
CA ASP A 459 -3.08 25.26 34.69
C ASP A 459 -2.74 24.63 33.32
N ARG A 460 -3.72 23.92 32.75
CA ARG A 460 -3.64 23.52 31.34
C ARG A 460 -4.16 24.65 30.49
N PRO A 461 -3.41 25.15 29.49
CA PRO A 461 -3.94 26.14 28.57
C PRO A 461 -5.20 25.59 27.89
N ARG A 462 -6.32 26.32 28.03
CA ARG A 462 -7.59 26.02 27.35
C ARG A 462 -7.35 26.07 25.85
N ARG A 463 -7.31 24.91 25.22
CA ARG A 463 -7.30 24.82 23.75
C ARG A 463 -8.68 25.23 23.23
N GLY A 464 -8.69 26.18 22.30
CA GLY A 464 -9.88 26.69 21.64
C GLY A 464 -10.65 25.61 20.85
N PRO A 465 -11.89 25.90 20.41
CA PRO A 465 -12.86 24.91 19.91
C PRO A 465 -12.58 24.29 18.54
N HIS A 466 -11.41 24.44 17.95
CA HIS A 466 -11.10 24.00 16.57
C HIS A 466 -9.90 23.04 16.43
N ALA A 467 -9.59 22.23 17.45
CA ALA A 467 -8.63 21.16 17.27
C ALA A 467 -9.31 19.94 16.60
N PRO A 468 -8.76 19.37 15.50
CA PRO A 468 -9.31 18.16 14.90
C PRO A 468 -9.25 17.03 15.92
N GLY A 469 -10.34 16.24 16.00
CA GLY A 469 -10.60 15.24 17.03
C GLY A 469 -9.47 14.25 17.20
N HIS A 470 -8.94 14.19 18.41
CA HIS A 470 -7.94 13.21 18.83
C HIS A 470 -8.52 11.80 18.84
N VAL A 471 -7.79 10.85 18.24
CA VAL A 471 -8.05 9.43 18.44
C VAL A 471 -7.61 9.09 19.87
N ARG A 472 -8.59 8.97 20.78
CA ARG A 472 -8.34 8.57 22.16
C ARG A 472 -8.17 7.05 22.19
N ILE A 473 -6.95 6.58 22.32
CA ILE A 473 -6.66 5.15 22.47
C ILE A 473 -6.96 4.78 23.94
N GLN A 474 -8.06 4.06 24.16
CA GLN A 474 -8.32 3.44 25.45
C GLN A 474 -7.75 2.01 25.47
N PRO A 475 -7.20 1.53 26.59
CA PRO A 475 -6.54 0.22 26.66
C PRO A 475 -7.43 -0.99 26.30
N ARG A 476 -8.72 -0.78 26.13
CA ARG A 476 -9.70 -1.82 25.79
C ARG A 476 -10.56 -1.55 24.56
N ARG A 477 -10.43 -0.37 23.89
CA ARG A 477 -11.29 -0.04 22.74
C ARG A 477 -10.59 0.93 21.79
N PHE A 478 -10.37 0.52 20.58
CA PHE A 478 -9.90 1.38 19.49
C PHE A 478 -11.11 1.92 18.72
N ARG A 479 -11.24 3.24 18.56
CA ARG A 479 -12.26 3.87 17.74
C ARG A 479 -11.61 4.60 16.58
N LEU A 480 -11.83 4.11 15.37
CA LEU A 480 -11.58 4.88 14.16
C LEU A 480 -12.75 5.87 13.98
N GLN A 481 -12.52 7.16 14.23
CA GLN A 481 -13.51 8.18 13.85
C GLN A 481 -13.34 8.50 12.36
N ARG A 482 -14.42 8.36 11.62
CA ARG A 482 -14.52 8.98 10.30
C ARG A 482 -14.72 10.48 10.48
N LEU A 483 -14.08 11.29 9.64
CA LEU A 483 -14.36 12.70 9.50
C LEU A 483 -15.87 12.95 9.24
N PRO A 484 -16.41 14.09 9.69
CA PRO A 484 -17.84 14.27 9.92
C PRO A 484 -18.62 14.50 8.63
N GLU A 485 -19.19 13.41 8.08
CA GLU A 485 -20.48 13.50 7.42
C GLU A 485 -21.21 12.18 7.69
N ARG A 486 -22.11 12.27 8.70
CA ARG A 486 -23.02 11.21 9.20
C ARG A 486 -22.37 10.10 10.03
N ARG A 487 -22.65 10.16 11.30
CA ARG A 487 -22.32 9.23 12.37
C ARG A 487 -22.63 7.77 12.00
N ARG A 488 -21.61 6.99 11.65
CA ARG A 488 -21.59 5.53 11.86
C ARG A 488 -20.26 5.19 12.53
N ARG A 489 -20.34 4.82 13.79
CA ARG A 489 -19.20 4.38 14.60
C ARG A 489 -18.85 2.94 14.22
N VAL A 490 -17.67 2.70 13.70
CA VAL A 490 -17.09 1.36 13.64
C VAL A 490 -16.44 1.10 14.99
N ARG A 491 -17.02 0.23 15.79
CA ARG A 491 -16.44 -0.27 17.03
C ARG A 491 -15.55 -1.46 16.72
N LEU A 492 -14.25 -1.32 16.85
CA LEU A 492 -13.34 -2.45 16.96
C LEU A 492 -13.27 -2.86 18.44
N GLN A 493 -13.67 -4.08 18.73
CA GLN A 493 -13.70 -4.60 20.09
C GLN A 493 -12.49 -5.53 20.28
N LEU A 494 -11.63 -5.19 21.25
CA LEU A 494 -10.59 -6.07 21.75
C LEU A 494 -11.22 -7.17 22.59
N GLN A 495 -11.17 -8.42 22.14
CA GLN A 495 -11.45 -9.55 23.00
C GLN A 495 -10.14 -10.14 23.52
N ALA A 496 -9.94 -10.04 24.83
CA ALA A 496 -8.82 -10.68 25.51
C ALA A 496 -9.09 -12.18 25.62
N GLY A 497 -8.60 -12.97 24.68
CA GLY A 497 -8.48 -14.41 24.81
C GLY A 497 -7.03 -14.78 25.17
N ARG A 498 -6.83 -15.72 26.09
CA ARG A 498 -5.50 -16.29 26.36
C ARG A 498 -5.01 -17.04 25.13
N VAL A 499 -4.22 -16.38 24.30
CA VAL A 499 -3.42 -17.06 23.27
C VAL A 499 -2.19 -17.61 23.99
N ARG A 500 -1.97 -18.93 23.95
CA ARG A 500 -0.69 -19.50 24.38
C ARG A 500 0.41 -18.87 23.53
N GLN A 501 1.47 -18.43 24.18
CA GLN A 501 2.65 -17.84 23.54
C GLN A 501 3.12 -18.71 22.40
N VAL A 502 3.25 -18.11 21.24
CA VAL A 502 3.98 -18.69 20.13
C VAL A 502 5.43 -18.25 20.31
N PRO A 503 6.40 -19.16 20.49
CA PRO A 503 7.79 -18.77 20.57
C PRO A 503 8.21 -18.07 19.28
N CYS A 504 8.71 -16.85 19.37
CA CYS A 504 9.37 -16.21 18.24
C CYS A 504 10.75 -16.84 18.05
N VAL A 505 10.93 -17.56 16.97
CA VAL A 505 12.26 -17.99 16.52
C VAL A 505 12.79 -16.90 15.60
N ARG A 506 13.80 -16.17 16.03
CA ARG A 506 14.56 -15.31 15.11
C ARG A 506 15.22 -16.21 14.08
N ALA A 507 15.00 -15.95 12.81
CA ALA A 507 15.86 -16.48 11.75
C ALA A 507 17.27 -15.93 12.00
N ALA A 508 18.13 -16.77 12.61
CA ALA A 508 19.43 -16.34 13.09
C ALA A 508 20.40 -16.19 11.93
N HIS A 509 20.98 -15.01 11.80
CA HIS A 509 22.35 -14.87 11.29
C HIS A 509 23.30 -15.57 12.29
N PRO A 510 24.32 -16.33 11.85
CA PRO A 510 25.14 -17.19 12.76
C PRO A 510 26.02 -16.46 13.77
N ALA A 511 25.84 -15.17 14.02
CA ALA A 511 26.72 -14.38 14.89
C ALA A 511 26.04 -13.71 16.10
N VAL A 512 24.77 -13.96 16.41
CA VAL A 512 24.10 -13.26 17.52
C VAL A 512 23.68 -14.25 18.60
N ARG A 513 24.28 -14.11 19.78
CA ARG A 513 23.94 -14.87 21.00
C ARG A 513 22.45 -14.73 21.32
N GLN A 514 21.82 -15.85 21.57
CA GLN A 514 20.46 -15.94 22.10
C GLN A 514 20.31 -15.09 23.38
N ARG A 515 19.39 -14.15 23.38
CA ARG A 515 18.67 -13.72 24.58
C ARG A 515 17.25 -14.26 24.45
N ASN A 516 16.88 -15.15 25.33
CA ASN A 516 15.50 -15.56 25.53
C ASN A 516 14.74 -14.35 26.10
N VAL A 517 13.92 -13.72 25.30
CA VAL A 517 12.90 -12.79 25.79
C VAL A 517 11.59 -13.56 25.84
N VAL A 518 11.30 -14.06 27.03
CA VAL A 518 10.00 -14.60 27.39
C VAL A 518 9.23 -13.43 28.01
N ASP A 519 8.21 -12.92 27.32
CA ASP A 519 7.28 -12.05 27.99
C ASP A 519 5.84 -12.25 27.57
N GLY A 520 4.99 -12.38 28.58
CA GLY A 520 3.58 -12.73 28.52
C GLY A 520 2.65 -11.64 27.98
N GLU A 521 3.16 -10.60 27.36
CA GLU A 521 2.38 -9.41 26.96
C GLU A 521 1.87 -9.43 25.53
N PHE A 522 2.44 -10.27 24.67
CA PHE A 522 2.06 -10.39 23.26
C PHE A 522 0.59 -10.74 23.03
N ALA A 523 -0.01 -11.47 23.96
CA ALA A 523 -1.39 -11.95 23.83
C ALA A 523 -2.47 -10.86 24.00
N ARG A 524 -2.11 -9.64 24.41
CA ARG A 524 -3.12 -8.64 24.83
C ARG A 524 -3.55 -7.65 23.74
N ARG A 525 -2.98 -7.72 22.50
CA ARG A 525 -3.05 -6.58 21.57
C ARG A 525 -3.29 -6.92 20.11
N VAL A 526 -4.13 -7.86 19.88
CA VAL A 526 -4.54 -8.21 18.51
C VAL A 526 -5.87 -7.54 18.20
N LEU A 527 -5.92 -6.73 17.15
CA LEU A 527 -7.17 -6.20 16.59
C LEU A 527 -7.76 -7.24 15.65
N LEU A 528 -8.97 -7.67 15.95
CA LEU A 528 -9.72 -8.59 15.11
C LEU A 528 -10.71 -7.82 14.25
N PRO A 529 -10.93 -8.21 12.99
CA PRO A 529 -12.03 -7.67 12.19
C PRO A 529 -13.37 -7.95 12.88
N ASP A 530 -14.24 -6.95 12.94
CA ASP A 530 -15.57 -7.11 13.55
C ASP A 530 -16.42 -8.06 12.69
N GLN A 531 -16.67 -9.25 13.22
CA GLN A 531 -17.61 -10.22 12.66
C GLN A 531 -18.95 -10.11 13.37
N ARG A 532 -19.63 -8.97 13.25
CA ARG A 532 -21.04 -8.89 13.63
C ARG A 532 -21.91 -8.61 12.41
N ARG A 533 -22.89 -9.48 12.30
CA ARG A 533 -24.14 -9.57 11.50
C ARG A 533 -24.47 -8.38 10.61
#